data_47e9fe4b80e417f42c24468887203240
#
_entry.id   47e9fe4b80e417f42c24468887203240
#
_cell.length_a   1.000
_cell.length_b   1.000
_cell.length_c   1.000
_cell.angle_alpha   90.00
_cell.angle_beta   90.00
_cell.angle_gamma   90.00
#
_symmetry.space_group_name_H-M   'P 1'
#
loop_
_entity.id
_entity.type
_entity.pdbx_description
1 polymer ?
#
loop_
_entity_poly.entity_id
_entity_poly.type
_entity_poly.pdbx_seq_one_letter_code
_entity_poly.pdbx_strand_id
1 'polypeptide(L)'
;MDGNWLPGHHLSGVFVYVLIFLVPISGTHFIAASSEVLVSVFAGETTLEYLGHFLRRHLAALEGTTPSRVVAGRVKYAPRPFRDGATKGLKNLVLTIKNLDRALFRAIFRFKWAPFTSLMRAVTVAGRAGALWGVIAVLAFLVTGLQPSHLLVPWVAVAVSWTVAEGAKYLFNRARPFIYDTEIFPLTKTPSSSSFPSGHSATAAAGALALSAVYPSFAPAFVLSGFLVAISRIYLGVHYPFDVLAGLLIGIAIAATVLAFT
;
A
#
# COMPACT_ATOMS: atom_id res chain seq x y z
N MET A 1 35.10 7.17 -15.67
CA MET A 1 34.65 5.79 -15.86
C MET A 1 33.17 5.78 -15.49
N ASP A 2 32.35 5.95 -16.53
CA ASP A 2 30.95 6.31 -16.41
C ASP A 2 30.11 5.05 -16.46
N GLY A 3 29.54 4.67 -15.32
CA GLY A 3 28.66 3.51 -15.19
C GLY A 3 27.19 3.89 -15.44
N ASN A 4 26.75 3.80 -16.69
CA ASN A 4 25.35 3.89 -17.09
C ASN A 4 24.54 2.70 -16.55
N TRP A 5 23.64 2.93 -15.59
CA TRP A 5 22.60 2.00 -15.21
C TRP A 5 21.33 2.29 -16.02
N LEU A 6 21.02 1.41 -16.97
CA LEU A 6 19.73 1.40 -17.66
C LEU A 6 18.68 0.71 -16.78
N PRO A 7 17.46 1.28 -16.59
CA PRO A 7 16.39 0.61 -15.85
C PRO A 7 15.69 -0.42 -16.74
N GLY A 8 15.58 -1.65 -16.23
CA GLY A 8 14.85 -2.74 -16.89
C GLY A 8 13.33 -2.50 -16.89
N HIS A 9 12.74 -2.38 -18.07
CA HIS A 9 11.36 -1.94 -18.33
C HIS A 9 10.28 -3.04 -18.42
N HIS A 10 10.45 -4.24 -17.85
CA HIS A 10 9.53 -5.33 -18.21
C HIS A 10 8.67 -5.98 -17.11
N LEU A 11 8.67 -5.49 -15.87
CA LEU A 11 7.84 -6.08 -14.79
C LEU A 11 6.73 -5.18 -14.22
N SER A 12 6.62 -3.94 -14.68
CA SER A 12 5.66 -2.96 -14.12
C SER A 12 4.20 -3.19 -14.52
N GLY A 13 3.93 -3.90 -15.61
CA GLY A 13 2.56 -4.08 -16.11
C GLY A 13 1.71 -5.11 -15.33
N VAL A 14 2.33 -6.12 -14.75
CA VAL A 14 1.61 -7.25 -14.13
C VAL A 14 1.08 -6.90 -12.73
N PHE A 15 1.80 -6.09 -11.96
CA PHE A 15 1.39 -5.73 -10.59
C PHE A 15 0.23 -4.74 -10.51
N VAL A 16 0.06 -3.86 -11.49
CA VAL A 16 -1.08 -2.94 -11.54
C VAL A 16 -2.39 -3.70 -11.70
N TYR A 17 -2.40 -4.78 -12.47
CA TYR A 17 -3.59 -5.63 -12.66
C TYR A 17 -3.99 -6.39 -11.39
N VAL A 18 -3.06 -6.81 -10.56
CA VAL A 18 -3.35 -7.55 -9.32
C VAL A 18 -4.05 -6.67 -8.28
N LEU A 19 -3.69 -5.39 -8.18
CA LEU A 19 -4.33 -4.46 -7.23
C LEU A 19 -5.73 -4.03 -7.67
N ILE A 20 -6.01 -3.99 -8.98
CA ILE A 20 -7.33 -3.66 -9.54
C ILE A 20 -8.29 -4.85 -9.44
N PHE A 21 -7.80 -6.11 -9.53
CA PHE A 21 -8.64 -7.31 -9.50
C PHE A 21 -9.04 -7.78 -8.10
N LEU A 22 -8.38 -7.31 -7.03
CA LEU A 22 -8.67 -7.76 -5.65
C LEU A 22 -9.78 -6.98 -4.95
N VAL A 23 -10.42 -6.00 -5.62
CA VAL A 23 -11.57 -5.29 -5.07
C VAL A 23 -12.81 -5.59 -5.92
N PRO A 24 -13.70 -6.47 -5.51
CA PRO A 24 -14.97 -6.68 -6.22
C PRO A 24 -15.89 -5.50 -5.94
N ILE A 25 -15.91 -4.51 -6.84
CA ILE A 25 -16.85 -3.38 -6.78
C ILE A 25 -17.73 -3.43 -8.03
N SER A 26 -19.01 -3.59 -7.82
CA SER A 26 -20.05 -3.53 -8.85
C SER A 26 -20.21 -2.07 -9.32
N GLY A 27 -19.63 -1.75 -10.47
CA GLY A 27 -19.79 -0.45 -11.12
C GLY A 27 -18.50 0.09 -11.76
N THR A 28 -18.38 -0.07 -13.07
CA THR A 28 -17.17 0.26 -13.84
C THR A 28 -16.74 1.74 -13.80
N HIS A 29 -17.69 2.67 -13.57
CA HIS A 29 -17.40 4.12 -13.53
C HIS A 29 -16.80 4.61 -12.20
N PHE A 30 -17.05 3.92 -11.10
CA PHE A 30 -16.52 4.31 -9.78
C PHE A 30 -15.07 3.87 -9.57
N ILE A 31 -14.67 2.77 -10.20
CA ILE A 31 -13.31 2.19 -10.10
C ILE A 31 -12.26 3.09 -10.75
N ALA A 32 -12.57 3.69 -11.90
CA ALA A 32 -11.63 4.55 -12.63
C ALA A 32 -11.29 5.82 -11.83
N ALA A 33 -12.30 6.48 -11.25
CA ALA A 33 -12.09 7.70 -10.46
C ALA A 33 -11.35 7.41 -9.12
N SER A 34 -11.66 6.29 -8.47
CA SER A 34 -11.03 5.91 -7.20
C SER A 34 -9.57 5.50 -7.35
N SER A 35 -9.22 4.82 -8.45
CA SER A 35 -7.84 4.42 -8.74
C SER A 35 -6.96 5.61 -9.11
N GLU A 36 -7.48 6.60 -9.83
CA GLU A 36 -6.73 7.83 -10.15
C GLU A 36 -6.41 8.64 -8.89
N VAL A 37 -7.35 8.76 -7.96
CA VAL A 37 -7.13 9.47 -6.69
C VAL A 37 -6.09 8.77 -5.82
N LEU A 38 -6.18 7.44 -5.68
CA LEU A 38 -5.22 6.67 -4.90
C LEU A 38 -3.81 6.74 -5.49
N VAL A 39 -3.68 6.58 -6.80
CA VAL A 39 -2.39 6.66 -7.49
C VAL A 39 -1.82 8.07 -7.40
N SER A 40 -2.62 9.12 -7.53
CA SER A 40 -2.13 10.50 -7.47
C SER A 40 -1.70 10.94 -6.07
N VAL A 41 -2.30 10.38 -5.02
CA VAL A 41 -1.88 10.67 -3.64
C VAL A 41 -0.52 10.06 -3.31
N PHE A 42 -0.20 8.90 -3.87
CA PHE A 42 0.95 8.10 -3.46
C PHE A 42 2.08 8.00 -4.50
N ALA A 43 1.80 8.25 -5.77
CA ALA A 43 2.80 8.29 -6.83
C ALA A 43 3.42 9.69 -6.98
N GLY A 44 4.66 9.74 -7.44
CA GLY A 44 5.27 10.99 -7.87
C GLY A 44 4.65 11.51 -9.18
N GLU A 45 4.79 12.81 -9.47
CA GLU A 45 4.16 13.48 -10.64
C GLU A 45 4.49 12.80 -11.98
N THR A 46 5.68 12.24 -12.14
CA THR A 46 6.09 11.51 -13.35
C THR A 46 5.30 10.23 -13.61
N THR A 47 4.85 9.57 -12.55
CA THR A 47 4.05 8.34 -12.66
C THR A 47 2.62 8.62 -13.10
N LEU A 48 2.10 9.81 -12.74
CA LEU A 48 0.76 10.26 -13.17
C LEU A 48 0.66 10.56 -14.66
N GLU A 49 1.69 11.15 -15.26
CA GLU A 49 1.73 11.40 -16.70
C GLU A 49 1.76 10.08 -17.48
N TYR A 50 2.53 9.10 -17.00
CA TYR A 50 2.64 7.80 -17.65
C TYR A 50 1.34 6.98 -17.54
N LEU A 51 0.72 6.98 -16.36
CA LEU A 51 -0.56 6.30 -16.14
C LEU A 51 -1.70 6.98 -16.91
N GLY A 52 -1.72 8.29 -16.98
CA GLY A 52 -2.68 9.05 -17.79
C GLY A 52 -2.55 8.78 -19.30
N HIS A 53 -1.33 8.54 -19.80
CA HIS A 53 -1.10 8.14 -21.19
C HIS A 53 -1.49 6.68 -21.46
N PHE A 54 -1.23 5.80 -20.51
CA PHE A 54 -1.60 4.38 -20.58
C PHE A 54 -3.11 4.17 -20.55
N LEU A 55 -3.80 4.82 -19.61
CA LEU A 55 -5.27 4.73 -19.47
C LEU A 55 -5.97 5.32 -20.69
N ARG A 56 -5.51 6.45 -21.24
CA ARG A 56 -6.06 7.02 -22.49
C ARG A 56 -5.94 6.08 -23.68
N ARG A 57 -4.82 5.36 -23.83
CA ARG A 57 -4.65 4.37 -24.91
C ARG A 57 -5.58 3.18 -24.78
N HIS A 58 -5.79 2.69 -23.54
CA HIS A 58 -6.61 1.49 -23.32
C HIS A 58 -8.11 1.80 -23.30
N LEU A 59 -8.53 2.95 -22.78
CA LEU A 59 -9.94 3.39 -22.84
C LEU A 59 -10.37 3.70 -24.27
N ALA A 60 -9.51 4.34 -25.07
CA ALA A 60 -9.80 4.56 -26.50
C ALA A 60 -9.91 3.24 -27.29
N ALA A 61 -9.18 2.21 -26.89
CA ALA A 61 -9.28 0.86 -27.49
C ALA A 61 -10.58 0.13 -27.10
N LEU A 62 -11.13 0.39 -25.90
CA LEU A 62 -12.39 -0.17 -25.43
C LEU A 62 -13.62 0.53 -26.01
N GLU A 63 -13.51 1.82 -26.40
CA GLU A 63 -14.58 2.58 -27.04
C GLU A 63 -14.77 2.26 -28.53
N GLY A 64 -14.02 1.30 -29.09
CA GLY A 64 -14.22 0.79 -30.46
C GLY A 64 -13.96 1.82 -31.57
N THR A 65 -13.31 2.95 -31.28
CA THR A 65 -12.91 3.93 -32.28
C THR A 65 -11.63 3.48 -33.00
N THR A 66 -11.77 2.57 -33.97
CA THR A 66 -10.71 2.32 -34.96
C THR A 66 -10.43 3.61 -35.71
N PRO A 67 -9.18 4.03 -35.90
CA PRO A 67 -8.86 5.19 -36.70
C PRO A 67 -9.22 4.90 -38.17
N SER A 68 -10.28 5.50 -38.64
CA SER A 68 -10.62 5.53 -40.06
C SER A 68 -9.45 6.13 -40.84
N ARG A 69 -9.05 5.49 -41.91
CA ARG A 69 -8.03 5.95 -42.85
C ARG A 69 -8.21 7.43 -43.17
N VAL A 70 -7.21 8.23 -42.82
CA VAL A 70 -7.17 9.64 -43.13
C VAL A 70 -6.89 9.80 -44.65
N VAL A 71 -7.89 10.23 -45.37
CA VAL A 71 -7.72 10.85 -46.70
C VAL A 71 -7.28 12.29 -46.47
N ALA A 72 -6.27 12.74 -47.21
CA ALA A 72 -5.64 14.04 -47.08
C ALA A 72 -6.63 15.20 -47.22
N GLY A 73 -7.10 15.73 -46.12
CA GLY A 73 -7.86 16.94 -45.99
C GLY A 73 -7.50 17.61 -44.68
N ARG A 74 -7.02 18.84 -44.75
CA ARG A 74 -6.53 19.64 -43.63
C ARG A 74 -7.70 19.94 -42.65
N VAL A 75 -7.94 19.02 -41.69
CA VAL A 75 -8.84 19.29 -40.58
C VAL A 75 -8.04 20.04 -39.51
N LYS A 76 -8.29 21.33 -39.37
CA LYS A 76 -7.84 22.12 -38.23
C LYS A 76 -8.56 21.60 -36.97
N TYR A 77 -8.01 20.61 -36.28
CA TYR A 77 -8.42 20.29 -34.92
C TYR A 77 -7.93 21.41 -34.02
N ALA A 78 -8.79 22.34 -33.67
CA ALA A 78 -8.59 23.15 -32.49
C ALA A 78 -8.78 22.19 -31.29
N PRO A 79 -7.75 21.95 -30.45
CA PRO A 79 -7.93 21.15 -29.22
C PRO A 79 -9.01 21.89 -28.42
N ARG A 80 -10.13 21.20 -28.15
CA ARG A 80 -11.11 21.75 -27.19
C ARG A 80 -10.35 21.95 -25.87
N PRO A 81 -10.45 23.14 -25.25
CA PRO A 81 -9.80 23.36 -23.98
C PRO A 81 -10.36 22.30 -23.01
N PHE A 82 -9.45 21.45 -22.51
CA PHE A 82 -9.76 20.48 -21.48
C PHE A 82 -10.36 21.26 -20.31
N ARG A 83 -11.49 20.82 -19.79
CA ARG A 83 -12.23 21.52 -18.72
C ARG A 83 -11.32 21.68 -17.50
N ASP A 84 -10.64 22.83 -17.38
CA ASP A 84 -9.67 23.15 -16.31
C ASP A 84 -10.23 23.00 -14.88
N GLY A 85 -11.56 23.01 -14.74
CA GLY A 85 -12.21 22.88 -13.44
C GLY A 85 -12.10 21.48 -12.80
N ALA A 86 -12.18 20.40 -13.59
CA ALA A 86 -12.14 19.04 -13.06
C ALA A 86 -10.72 18.68 -12.59
N THR A 87 -9.70 19.07 -13.34
CA THR A 87 -8.28 18.85 -12.97
C THR A 87 -7.88 19.69 -11.76
N LYS A 88 -8.39 20.92 -11.64
CA LYS A 88 -8.14 21.79 -10.48
C LYS A 88 -8.80 21.23 -9.21
N GLY A 89 -10.03 20.71 -9.30
CA GLY A 89 -10.70 20.05 -8.19
C GLY A 89 -9.96 18.82 -7.70
N LEU A 90 -9.50 17.96 -8.62
CA LEU A 90 -8.72 16.77 -8.27
C LEU A 90 -7.38 17.11 -7.61
N LYS A 91 -6.65 18.09 -8.14
CA LYS A 91 -5.39 18.57 -7.52
C LYS A 91 -5.62 19.09 -6.11
N ASN A 92 -6.68 19.87 -5.89
CA ASN A 92 -7.01 20.37 -4.55
C ASN A 92 -7.37 19.24 -3.59
N LEU A 93 -8.13 18.23 -4.01
CA LEU A 93 -8.44 17.05 -3.21
C LEU A 93 -7.18 16.28 -2.81
N VAL A 94 -6.28 16.02 -3.77
CA VAL A 94 -4.99 15.35 -3.50
C VAL A 94 -4.15 16.12 -2.49
N LEU A 95 -4.06 17.45 -2.62
CA LEU A 95 -3.34 18.29 -1.67
C LEU A 95 -3.97 18.26 -0.28
N THR A 96 -5.30 18.28 -0.20
CA THR A 96 -6.03 18.18 1.07
C THR A 96 -5.72 16.85 1.77
N ILE A 97 -5.78 15.73 1.04
CA ILE A 97 -5.47 14.40 1.57
C ILE A 97 -4.02 14.32 2.05
N LYS A 98 -3.05 14.82 1.26
CA LYS A 98 -1.64 14.86 1.66
C LYS A 98 -1.42 15.71 2.92
N ASN A 99 -2.10 16.85 3.02
CA ASN A 99 -2.00 17.73 4.19
C ASN A 99 -2.62 17.09 5.44
N LEU A 100 -3.77 16.41 5.30
CA LEU A 100 -4.40 15.66 6.37
C LEU A 100 -3.47 14.55 6.89
N ASP A 101 -2.88 13.78 5.98
CA ASP A 101 -1.96 12.68 6.32
C ASP A 101 -0.74 13.19 7.11
N ARG A 102 -0.17 14.33 6.70
CA ARG A 102 0.93 15.00 7.41
C ARG A 102 0.50 15.56 8.76
N ALA A 103 -0.69 16.13 8.84
CA ALA A 103 -1.22 16.68 10.10
C ALA A 103 -1.45 15.57 11.13
N LEU A 104 -2.06 14.45 10.72
CA LEU A 104 -2.25 13.26 11.56
C LEU A 104 -0.91 12.66 12.00
N PHE A 105 0.05 12.56 11.07
CA PHE A 105 1.40 12.11 11.40
C PHE A 105 2.03 12.98 12.50
N ARG A 106 2.04 14.30 12.33
CA ARG A 106 2.62 15.23 13.31
C ARG A 106 1.93 15.16 14.67
N ALA A 107 0.62 14.99 14.70
CA ALA A 107 -0.15 14.84 15.94
C ALA A 107 0.29 13.60 16.73
N ILE A 108 0.43 12.46 16.06
CA ILE A 108 0.89 11.21 16.67
C ILE A 108 2.38 11.27 17.02
N PHE A 109 3.21 11.82 16.13
CA PHE A 109 4.66 11.88 16.32
C PHE A 109 5.08 12.82 17.45
N ARG A 110 4.32 13.87 17.75
CA ARG A 110 4.57 14.79 18.87
C ARG A 110 4.43 14.15 20.24
N PHE A 111 3.57 13.15 20.36
CA PHE A 111 3.39 12.44 21.61
C PHE A 111 4.60 11.52 21.88
N LYS A 112 5.41 11.88 22.88
CA LYS A 112 6.61 11.11 23.28
C LYS A 112 6.55 10.80 24.76
N TRP A 113 6.56 9.50 25.06
CA TRP A 113 6.64 9.00 26.44
C TRP A 113 7.61 7.81 26.46
N ALA A 114 8.66 7.91 27.27
CA ALA A 114 9.78 6.97 27.20
C ALA A 114 9.40 5.48 27.31
N PRO A 115 8.52 5.07 28.28
CA PRO A 115 8.08 3.68 28.35
C PRO A 115 7.33 3.23 27.10
N PHE A 116 6.46 4.07 26.56
CA PHE A 116 5.71 3.78 25.34
C PHE A 116 6.62 3.72 24.10
N THR A 117 7.64 4.57 24.05
CA THR A 117 8.65 4.53 22.98
C THR A 117 9.42 3.21 23.00
N SER A 118 9.79 2.71 24.17
CA SER A 118 10.46 1.41 24.34
C SER A 118 9.57 0.26 23.89
N LEU A 119 8.29 0.29 24.27
CA LEU A 119 7.28 -0.67 23.80
C LEU A 119 7.15 -0.64 22.27
N MET A 120 7.00 0.54 21.67
CA MET A 120 6.85 0.68 20.22
C MET A 120 8.09 0.19 19.47
N ARG A 121 9.28 0.39 20.01
CA ARG A 121 10.52 -0.17 19.46
C ARG A 121 10.52 -1.70 19.53
N ALA A 122 10.18 -2.28 20.67
CA ALA A 122 10.12 -3.74 20.83
C ALA A 122 9.11 -4.37 19.86
N VAL A 123 7.90 -3.81 19.81
CA VAL A 123 6.80 -4.28 18.93
C VAL A 123 7.18 -4.18 17.45
N THR A 124 7.80 -3.09 17.01
CA THR A 124 8.21 -2.94 15.61
C THR A 124 9.34 -3.89 15.21
N VAL A 125 10.26 -4.20 16.15
CA VAL A 125 11.32 -5.19 15.92
C VAL A 125 10.73 -6.60 15.80
N ALA A 126 9.83 -6.97 16.72
CA ALA A 126 9.12 -8.26 16.68
C ALA A 126 8.32 -8.44 15.38
N GLY A 127 7.65 -7.37 14.91
CA GLY A 127 6.86 -7.38 13.68
C GLY A 127 7.67 -7.35 12.38
N ARG A 128 9.01 -7.37 12.43
CA ARG A 128 9.86 -7.30 11.23
C ARG A 128 9.60 -8.49 10.30
N ALA A 129 9.31 -8.20 9.03
CA ALA A 129 9.03 -9.20 7.99
C ALA A 129 7.98 -10.25 8.40
N GLY A 130 7.11 -9.92 9.34
CA GLY A 130 6.09 -10.86 9.82
C GLY A 130 6.58 -11.89 10.82
N ALA A 131 7.82 -11.80 11.32
CA ALA A 131 8.42 -12.80 12.20
C ALA A 131 7.58 -13.11 13.45
N LEU A 132 6.99 -12.07 14.07
CA LEU A 132 6.09 -12.24 15.22
C LEU A 132 4.97 -13.26 14.91
N TRP A 133 4.32 -13.09 13.77
CA TRP A 133 3.17 -13.90 13.36
C TRP A 133 3.58 -15.32 13.01
N GLY A 134 4.73 -15.48 12.36
CA GLY A 134 5.31 -16.80 12.06
C GLY A 134 5.65 -17.58 13.32
N VAL A 135 6.29 -16.92 14.31
CA VAL A 135 6.60 -17.55 15.61
C VAL A 135 5.33 -17.91 16.38
N ILE A 136 4.35 -17.00 16.45
CA ILE A 136 3.06 -17.29 17.12
C ILE A 136 2.38 -18.49 16.45
N ALA A 137 2.35 -18.55 15.11
CA ALA A 137 1.74 -19.67 14.38
C ALA A 137 2.42 -21.01 14.71
N VAL A 138 3.76 -21.04 14.77
CA VAL A 138 4.51 -22.26 15.15
C VAL A 138 4.21 -22.67 16.59
N LEU A 139 4.27 -21.73 17.53
CA LEU A 139 4.02 -22.02 18.95
C LEU A 139 2.58 -22.50 19.16
N ALA A 140 1.60 -21.85 18.55
CA ALA A 140 0.20 -22.23 18.61
C ALA A 140 -0.02 -23.63 18.00
N PHE A 141 0.59 -23.91 16.85
CA PHE A 141 0.56 -25.22 16.21
C PHE A 141 1.10 -26.33 17.13
N LEU A 142 2.23 -26.10 17.78
CA LEU A 142 2.83 -27.08 18.68
C LEU A 142 2.00 -27.35 19.95
N VAL A 143 1.27 -26.33 20.43
CA VAL A 143 0.47 -26.44 21.69
C VAL A 143 -0.92 -27.01 21.43
N THR A 144 -1.55 -26.67 20.31
CA THR A 144 -2.96 -27.03 20.05
C THR A 144 -3.16 -28.31 19.23
N GLY A 145 -2.05 -28.96 18.82
CA GLY A 145 -2.07 -30.32 18.23
C GLY A 145 -2.68 -30.42 16.83
N LEU A 146 -2.23 -29.54 15.85
CA LEU A 146 -1.71 -30.24 14.70
C LEU A 146 -2.60 -30.41 13.49
N GLN A 147 -3.47 -29.47 13.20
CA GLN A 147 -3.94 -29.37 11.83
C GLN A 147 -2.90 -28.59 10.99
N PRO A 148 -2.37 -29.13 9.88
CA PRO A 148 -1.38 -28.42 9.05
C PRO A 148 -1.86 -27.04 8.56
N SER A 149 -3.17 -26.89 8.33
CA SER A 149 -3.79 -25.60 7.98
C SER A 149 -3.56 -24.52 9.05
N HIS A 150 -3.51 -24.90 10.33
CA HIS A 150 -3.26 -23.95 11.43
C HIS A 150 -1.88 -23.31 11.38
N LEU A 151 -0.91 -23.97 10.75
CA LEU A 151 0.41 -23.42 10.48
C LEU A 151 0.46 -22.73 9.12
N LEU A 152 -0.05 -23.38 8.06
CA LEU A 152 0.11 -22.93 6.69
C LEU A 152 -0.68 -21.66 6.39
N VAL A 153 -1.91 -21.53 6.90
CA VAL A 153 -2.76 -20.36 6.63
C VAL A 153 -2.13 -19.05 7.09
N PRO A 154 -1.67 -18.90 8.34
CA PRO A 154 -1.01 -17.68 8.77
C PRO A 154 0.30 -17.42 8.02
N TRP A 155 1.10 -18.45 7.75
CA TRP A 155 2.36 -18.30 7.03
C TRP A 155 2.16 -17.82 5.60
N VAL A 156 1.22 -18.42 4.86
CA VAL A 156 0.89 -18.01 3.49
C VAL A 156 0.36 -16.60 3.47
N ALA A 157 -0.60 -16.26 4.35
CA ALA A 157 -1.17 -14.93 4.43
C ALA A 157 -0.10 -13.85 4.70
N VAL A 158 0.80 -14.09 5.63
CA VAL A 158 1.90 -13.18 5.97
C VAL A 158 2.91 -13.06 4.82
N ALA A 159 3.35 -14.18 4.24
CA ALA A 159 4.33 -14.19 3.16
C ALA A 159 3.81 -13.48 1.91
N VAL A 160 2.57 -13.77 1.49
CA VAL A 160 1.95 -13.12 0.34
C VAL A 160 1.73 -11.64 0.59
N SER A 161 1.23 -11.24 1.77
CA SER A 161 1.00 -9.84 2.10
C SER A 161 2.31 -9.03 2.14
N TRP A 162 3.39 -9.62 2.66
CA TRP A 162 4.71 -9.00 2.63
C TRP A 162 5.21 -8.80 1.20
N THR A 163 5.13 -9.83 0.37
CA THR A 163 5.56 -9.79 -1.04
C THR A 163 4.79 -8.73 -1.83
N VAL A 164 3.46 -8.68 -1.66
CA VAL A 164 2.62 -7.69 -2.34
C VAL A 164 2.96 -6.28 -1.86
N ALA A 165 3.09 -6.06 -0.55
CA ALA A 165 3.41 -4.74 -0.02
C ALA A 165 4.81 -4.26 -0.40
N GLU A 166 5.84 -5.12 -0.38
CA GLU A 166 7.18 -4.76 -0.83
C GLU A 166 7.24 -4.55 -2.34
N GLY A 167 6.55 -5.39 -3.13
CA GLY A 167 6.42 -5.22 -4.57
C GLY A 167 5.74 -3.91 -4.95
N ALA A 168 4.68 -3.52 -4.26
CA ALA A 168 3.98 -2.27 -4.51
C ALA A 168 4.88 -1.02 -4.29
N LYS A 169 5.93 -1.10 -3.48
CA LYS A 169 6.86 0.02 -3.27
C LYS A 169 7.62 0.44 -4.52
N TYR A 170 7.81 -0.47 -5.47
CA TYR A 170 8.44 -0.14 -6.76
C TYR A 170 7.52 0.69 -7.67
N LEU A 171 6.21 0.66 -7.42
CA LEU A 171 5.23 1.47 -8.15
C LEU A 171 5.06 2.87 -7.56
N PHE A 172 5.31 3.02 -6.24
CA PHE A 172 5.04 4.24 -5.49
C PHE A 172 6.33 4.78 -4.90
N ASN A 173 6.88 5.82 -5.49
CA ASN A 173 8.13 6.45 -5.01
C ASN A 173 7.82 7.55 -3.96
N ARG A 174 7.16 7.16 -2.83
CA ARG A 174 6.80 8.10 -1.78
C ARG A 174 7.95 8.33 -0.81
N ALA A 175 8.37 9.58 -0.63
CA ALA A 175 9.36 9.95 0.39
C ALA A 175 8.80 9.71 1.80
N ARG A 176 9.64 9.21 2.69
CA ARG A 176 9.30 8.99 4.10
C ARG A 176 9.23 10.29 4.89
N PRO A 177 8.53 10.31 6.06
CA PRO A 177 8.40 11.52 6.88
C PRO A 177 9.75 12.21 7.17
N PHE A 178 10.76 11.46 7.57
CA PHE A 178 12.09 11.97 7.92
C PHE A 178 12.96 12.40 6.72
N ILE A 179 12.59 12.01 5.50
CA ILE A 179 13.25 12.50 4.27
C ILE A 179 12.61 13.82 3.83
N TYR A 180 11.29 13.92 4.03
CA TYR A 180 10.53 15.10 3.64
C TYR A 180 10.72 16.27 4.62
N ASP A 181 10.81 15.97 5.92
CA ASP A 181 10.93 16.93 7.00
C ASP A 181 12.17 16.60 7.85
N THR A 182 13.21 17.39 7.71
CA THR A 182 14.51 17.19 8.36
C THR A 182 14.49 17.37 9.88
N GLU A 183 13.42 17.96 10.43
CA GLU A 183 13.21 18.05 11.88
C GLU A 183 12.70 16.75 12.50
N ILE A 184 12.30 15.78 11.67
CA ILE A 184 11.80 14.48 12.11
C ILE A 184 12.96 13.49 12.26
N PHE A 185 13.34 13.20 13.50
CA PHE A 185 14.33 12.19 13.83
C PHE A 185 13.63 10.85 14.13
N PRO A 186 13.76 9.83 13.25
CA PRO A 186 13.15 8.53 13.46
C PRO A 186 13.67 7.86 14.72
N LEU A 187 12.77 7.24 15.48
CA LEU A 187 13.11 6.56 16.74
C LEU A 187 13.46 5.08 16.56
N THR A 188 13.65 4.63 15.32
CA THR A 188 14.02 3.27 14.94
C THR A 188 14.93 3.28 13.72
N LYS A 189 15.48 2.12 13.33
CA LYS A 189 16.30 1.99 12.12
C LYS A 189 15.52 2.47 10.90
N THR A 190 16.13 3.34 10.12
CA THR A 190 15.54 3.95 8.93
C THR A 190 15.61 2.99 7.74
N PRO A 191 14.47 2.63 7.13
CA PRO A 191 14.48 1.85 5.89
C PRO A 191 14.87 2.73 4.70
N SER A 192 15.53 2.14 3.70
CA SER A 192 15.92 2.83 2.46
C SER A 192 14.85 2.79 1.35
N SER A 193 13.84 1.91 1.48
CA SER A 193 12.77 1.76 0.48
C SER A 193 11.69 2.84 0.59
N SER A 194 10.82 2.94 -0.43
CA SER A 194 9.63 3.82 -0.45
C SER A 194 8.78 3.71 0.83
N SER A 195 8.12 4.82 1.20
CA SER A 195 7.25 4.87 2.37
C SER A 195 5.96 4.08 2.17
N PHE A 196 5.40 4.06 0.97
CA PHE A 196 4.09 3.49 0.67
C PHE A 196 4.19 2.19 -0.12
N PRO A 197 3.38 1.18 0.22
CA PRO A 197 2.64 1.00 1.48
C PRO A 197 3.53 0.47 2.62
N SER A 198 2.99 0.41 3.86
CA SER A 198 3.71 -0.12 5.01
C SER A 198 3.70 -1.64 5.03
N GLY A 199 4.86 -2.29 4.78
CA GLY A 199 5.00 -3.74 4.82
C GLY A 199 4.76 -4.34 6.21
N HIS A 200 5.20 -3.67 7.30
CA HIS A 200 4.89 -4.09 8.67
C HIS A 200 3.40 -4.12 8.96
N SER A 201 2.66 -3.13 8.46
CA SER A 201 1.20 -3.06 8.65
C SER A 201 0.48 -4.12 7.83
N ALA A 202 0.97 -4.43 6.62
CA ALA A 202 0.42 -5.50 5.80
C ALA A 202 0.58 -6.87 6.46
N THR A 203 1.79 -7.21 6.90
CA THR A 203 2.03 -8.48 7.62
C THR A 203 1.31 -8.53 8.96
N ALA A 204 1.19 -7.40 9.66
CA ALA A 204 0.47 -7.32 10.93
C ALA A 204 -1.02 -7.62 10.76
N ALA A 205 -1.67 -7.02 9.78
CA ALA A 205 -3.09 -7.27 9.50
C ALA A 205 -3.32 -8.70 9.03
N ALA A 206 -2.47 -9.19 8.11
CA ALA A 206 -2.59 -10.54 7.58
C ALA A 206 -2.40 -11.61 8.67
N GLY A 207 -1.35 -11.47 9.48
CA GLY A 207 -1.07 -12.41 10.57
C GLY A 207 -2.15 -12.37 11.66
N ALA A 208 -2.58 -11.16 12.06
CA ALA A 208 -3.63 -11.01 13.07
C ALA A 208 -4.95 -11.63 12.60
N LEU A 209 -5.38 -11.38 11.36
CA LEU A 209 -6.64 -11.91 10.83
C LEU A 209 -6.57 -13.42 10.64
N ALA A 210 -5.50 -13.95 10.04
CA ALA A 210 -5.34 -15.37 9.81
C ALA A 210 -5.29 -16.16 11.13
N LEU A 211 -4.51 -15.69 12.11
CA LEU A 211 -4.46 -16.32 13.45
C LEU A 211 -5.78 -16.20 14.20
N SER A 212 -6.51 -15.09 14.04
CA SER A 212 -7.85 -14.92 14.64
C SER A 212 -8.87 -15.90 14.09
N ALA A 213 -8.79 -16.23 12.81
CA ALA A 213 -9.67 -17.23 12.19
C ALA A 213 -9.35 -18.64 12.65
N VAL A 214 -8.07 -18.96 12.78
CA VAL A 214 -7.60 -20.30 13.23
C VAL A 214 -7.78 -20.49 14.74
N TYR A 215 -7.56 -19.43 15.53
CA TYR A 215 -7.62 -19.45 17.00
C TYR A 215 -8.55 -18.34 17.53
N PRO A 216 -9.88 -18.47 17.39
CA PRO A 216 -10.83 -17.40 17.68
C PRO A 216 -10.79 -16.90 19.14
N SER A 217 -10.52 -17.77 20.09
CA SER A 217 -10.40 -17.41 21.52
C SER A 217 -9.31 -16.38 21.81
N PHE A 218 -8.28 -16.32 20.97
CA PHE A 218 -7.17 -15.36 21.10
C PHE A 218 -7.28 -14.17 20.14
N ALA A 219 -8.36 -14.08 19.36
CA ALA A 219 -8.54 -13.02 18.35
C ALA A 219 -8.33 -11.59 18.90
N PRO A 220 -8.85 -11.21 20.08
CA PRO A 220 -8.60 -9.86 20.62
C PRO A 220 -7.12 -9.56 20.84
N ALA A 221 -6.35 -10.55 21.29
CA ALA A 221 -4.90 -10.39 21.50
C ALA A 221 -4.14 -10.25 20.18
N PHE A 222 -4.51 -11.01 19.16
CA PHE A 222 -3.90 -10.89 17.82
C PHE A 222 -4.23 -9.54 17.18
N VAL A 223 -5.48 -9.11 17.23
CA VAL A 223 -5.91 -7.81 16.69
C VAL A 223 -5.19 -6.66 17.41
N LEU A 224 -5.11 -6.70 18.75
CA LEU A 224 -4.38 -5.69 19.52
C LEU A 224 -2.89 -5.66 19.15
N SER A 225 -2.26 -6.83 19.03
CA SER A 225 -0.85 -6.93 18.63
C SER A 225 -0.64 -6.38 17.21
N GLY A 226 -1.52 -6.68 16.28
CA GLY A 226 -1.48 -6.14 14.92
C GLY A 226 -1.63 -4.62 14.90
N PHE A 227 -2.55 -4.08 15.68
CA PHE A 227 -2.72 -2.64 15.83
C PHE A 227 -1.47 -1.97 16.43
N LEU A 228 -0.87 -2.56 17.46
CA LEU A 228 0.36 -2.04 18.06
C LEU A 228 1.53 -2.03 17.06
N VAL A 229 1.69 -3.09 16.24
CA VAL A 229 2.70 -3.10 15.17
C VAL A 229 2.41 -1.99 14.17
N ALA A 230 1.18 -1.83 13.73
CA ALA A 230 0.80 -0.81 12.75
C ALA A 230 1.03 0.62 13.26
N ILE A 231 0.54 0.95 14.46
CA ILE A 231 0.70 2.29 15.05
C ILE A 231 2.15 2.61 15.38
N SER A 232 2.97 1.60 15.71
CA SER A 232 4.39 1.79 15.97
C SER A 232 5.11 2.45 14.80
N ARG A 233 4.66 2.20 13.55
CA ARG A 233 5.31 2.74 12.35
C ARG A 233 5.12 4.25 12.21
N ILE A 234 3.96 4.76 12.63
CA ILE A 234 3.68 6.19 12.65
C ILE A 234 4.41 6.84 13.84
N TYR A 235 4.25 6.26 15.04
CA TYR A 235 4.84 6.75 16.28
C TYR A 235 6.37 6.86 16.20
N LEU A 236 7.03 5.89 15.57
CA LEU A 236 8.49 5.87 15.41
C LEU A 236 8.99 6.74 14.24
N GLY A 237 8.11 7.40 13.49
CA GLY A 237 8.47 8.41 12.49
C GLY A 237 8.89 7.85 11.13
N VAL A 238 8.54 6.62 10.78
CA VAL A 238 9.00 5.97 9.54
C VAL A 238 7.94 5.82 8.45
N HIS A 239 6.65 6.00 8.79
CA HIS A 239 5.53 5.94 7.87
C HIS A 239 4.48 7.01 8.20
N TYR A 240 3.76 7.47 7.18
CA TYR A 240 2.56 8.27 7.34
C TYR A 240 1.35 7.38 7.70
N PRO A 241 0.27 7.94 8.31
CA PRO A 241 -0.95 7.20 8.60
C PRO A 241 -1.55 6.47 7.41
N PHE A 242 -1.56 7.10 6.22
CA PHE A 242 -2.12 6.46 5.02
C PHE A 242 -1.25 5.35 4.44
N ASP A 243 0.08 5.36 4.68
CA ASP A 243 0.93 4.21 4.35
C ASP A 243 0.54 2.99 5.19
N VAL A 244 0.26 3.25 6.47
CA VAL A 244 -0.17 2.23 7.44
C VAL A 244 -1.54 1.70 7.09
N LEU A 245 -2.51 2.58 6.81
CA LEU A 245 -3.86 2.20 6.40
C LEU A 245 -3.85 1.35 5.14
N ALA A 246 -3.10 1.76 4.11
CA ALA A 246 -2.97 0.98 2.88
C ALA A 246 -2.34 -0.40 3.14
N GLY A 247 -1.30 -0.47 3.98
CA GLY A 247 -0.73 -1.74 4.40
C GLY A 247 -1.75 -2.63 5.09
N LEU A 248 -2.52 -2.10 6.06
CA LEU A 248 -3.58 -2.84 6.75
C LEU A 248 -4.61 -3.41 5.76
N LEU A 249 -5.08 -2.60 4.81
CA LEU A 249 -6.05 -3.02 3.80
C LEU A 249 -5.50 -4.14 2.90
N ILE A 250 -4.23 -4.05 2.47
CA ILE A 250 -3.55 -5.12 1.73
C ILE A 250 -3.52 -6.41 2.57
N GLY A 251 -3.10 -6.31 3.82
CA GLY A 251 -3.01 -7.48 4.69
C GLY A 251 -4.37 -8.15 4.95
N ILE A 252 -5.41 -7.36 5.20
CA ILE A 252 -6.79 -7.85 5.37
C ILE A 252 -7.28 -8.55 4.09
N ALA A 253 -7.11 -7.90 2.93
CA ALA A 253 -7.55 -8.47 1.65
C ALA A 253 -6.85 -9.81 1.35
N ILE A 254 -5.53 -9.88 1.53
CA ILE A 254 -4.77 -11.12 1.32
C ILE A 254 -5.19 -12.21 2.30
N ALA A 255 -5.31 -11.90 3.60
CA ALA A 255 -5.73 -12.90 4.58
C ALA A 255 -7.14 -13.42 4.32
N ALA A 256 -8.09 -12.52 3.98
CA ALA A 256 -9.45 -12.91 3.61
C ALA A 256 -9.47 -13.82 2.36
N THR A 257 -8.63 -13.50 1.37
CA THR A 257 -8.46 -14.33 0.17
C THR A 257 -7.92 -15.72 0.55
N VAL A 258 -6.83 -15.79 1.32
CA VAL A 258 -6.25 -17.08 1.75
C VAL A 258 -7.27 -17.90 2.51
N LEU A 259 -8.01 -17.30 3.45
CA LEU A 259 -9.06 -17.97 4.24
C LEU A 259 -10.24 -18.46 3.40
N ALA A 260 -10.54 -17.82 2.27
CA ALA A 260 -11.63 -18.26 1.38
C ALA A 260 -11.26 -19.52 0.57
N PHE A 261 -9.98 -19.89 0.51
CA PHE A 261 -9.48 -21.08 -0.20
C PHE A 261 -9.01 -22.19 0.76
N THR A 262 -9.24 -22.06 2.06
CA THR A 262 -8.84 -23.04 3.09
C THR A 262 -10.04 -23.56 3.86
#